data_c83b9d5ada2eded3c121c8eaea864c84
#
_entry.id   c83b9d5ada2eded3c121c8eaea864c84
#
_cell.length_a   1.000
_cell.length_b   1.000
_cell.length_c   1.000
_cell.angle_alpha   90.00
_cell.angle_beta   90.00
_cell.angle_gamma   90.00
#
_symmetry.space_group_name_H-M   'P 1'
#
loop_
_entity.id
_entity.type
_entity.pdbx_description
1 polymer ?
#
loop_
_entity_poly.entity_id
_entity_poly.type
_entity_poly.pdbx_seq_one_letter_code
_entity_poly.pdbx_strand_id
1 'polypeptide(L)'
;MIRRPPRSTPKPSSAASDVYKRQDMNKLTKELVDDSSFEFLSNYLDVDLRENKTSYKEIISKTKDIINNSLQKAKKNLEQGNYKGSECAREIANLYDHVIKNYYQYLNAHNYISQNKTDFEKMAIIATGGYGRGKISPGSDIDLLFLMPFKKTAWAESITENLLYFLWDLGLKIGHASRNINECLTLSAKDQTITTSLLDARYICGDREVKKVFDKKFRNTISKRSSKEFIDAKLEERESRHIKEGQSRYLVEPNIKNGKGGLRDLESLSWMTNFCYQASRPDQMVKKGVLTEREAESFKKCEDFLWYIRCQLHFIEKNPNDIINFNVQMEMADKL
;
A
#
# COMPACT_ATOMS: atom_id res chain seq x y z
N MET A 1 55.22 24.33 11.23
CA MET A 1 53.92 25.01 11.46
C MET A 1 52.86 24.40 10.57
N ILE A 2 52.02 23.55 11.11
CA ILE A 2 50.95 22.86 10.36
C ILE A 2 49.65 23.68 10.55
N ARG A 3 49.13 24.25 9.46
CA ARG A 3 47.87 25.01 9.48
C ARG A 3 46.69 24.05 9.64
N ARG A 4 45.80 24.32 10.63
CA ARG A 4 44.54 23.62 10.82
C ARG A 4 43.56 23.99 9.69
N PRO A 5 42.70 23.03 9.21
CA PRO A 5 41.67 23.34 8.25
C PRO A 5 40.51 24.13 8.90
N PRO A 6 39.72 24.92 8.12
CA PRO A 6 38.66 25.75 8.66
C PRO A 6 37.47 24.89 9.14
N ARG A 7 36.80 25.33 10.22
CA ARG A 7 35.63 24.72 10.82
C ARG A 7 34.46 24.73 9.82
N SER A 8 33.85 23.57 9.62
CA SER A 8 32.64 23.40 8.83
C SER A 8 31.47 24.15 9.48
N THR A 9 30.74 24.93 8.68
CA THR A 9 29.43 25.54 9.04
C THR A 9 28.41 24.47 9.36
N PRO A 10 27.53 24.67 10.35
CA PRO A 10 26.48 23.70 10.68
C PRO A 10 25.48 23.57 9.52
N LYS A 11 25.21 22.34 9.09
CA LYS A 11 24.13 22.02 8.15
C LYS A 11 22.78 22.27 8.83
N PRO A 12 21.76 22.82 8.15
CA PRO A 12 20.43 22.95 8.71
C PRO A 12 19.84 21.59 9.07
N SER A 13 19.15 21.51 10.21
CA SER A 13 18.66 20.27 10.80
C SER A 13 17.70 19.54 9.88
N SER A 14 17.82 18.22 9.78
CA SER A 14 16.95 17.31 9.00
C SER A 14 15.46 17.40 9.39
N ALA A 15 15.14 17.91 10.59
CA ALA A 15 13.78 18.11 11.06
C ALA A 15 12.99 19.16 10.25
N ALA A 16 13.64 20.22 9.77
CA ALA A 16 12.94 21.26 8.96
C ALA A 16 12.56 20.74 7.57
N SER A 17 13.38 19.88 6.97
CA SER A 17 13.09 19.28 5.66
C SER A 17 11.98 18.22 5.72
N ASP A 18 11.84 17.52 6.84
CA ASP A 18 10.78 16.53 7.04
C ASP A 18 9.41 17.17 7.33
N VAL A 19 9.39 18.32 7.98
CA VAL A 19 8.15 19.12 8.19
C VAL A 19 7.66 19.71 6.86
N TYR A 20 8.56 20.23 6.03
CA TYR A 20 8.20 20.78 4.71
C TYR A 20 7.67 19.70 3.74
N LYS A 21 8.30 18.52 3.71
CA LYS A 21 7.85 17.38 2.90
C LYS A 21 6.51 16.78 3.38
N ARG A 22 6.21 16.86 4.70
CA ARG A 22 4.91 16.45 5.25
C ARG A 22 3.80 17.45 4.91
N GLN A 23 4.12 18.74 4.85
CA GLN A 23 3.14 19.78 4.47
C GLN A 23 2.76 19.69 2.99
N ASP A 24 3.72 19.41 2.09
CA ASP A 24 3.43 19.22 0.67
C ASP A 24 2.68 17.91 0.38
N MET A 25 2.99 16.82 1.11
CA MET A 25 2.22 15.57 1.01
C MET A 25 0.78 15.74 1.48
N ASN A 26 0.53 16.49 2.57
CA ASN A 26 -0.83 16.76 3.04
C ASN A 26 -1.64 17.69 2.11
N LYS A 27 -0.98 18.50 1.28
CA LYS A 27 -1.64 19.35 0.29
C LYS A 27 -2.08 18.56 -0.95
N LEU A 28 -1.27 17.60 -1.41
CA LEU A 28 -1.58 16.74 -2.56
C LEU A 28 -2.68 15.72 -2.25
N THR A 29 -2.76 15.19 -1.02
CA THR A 29 -3.77 14.20 -0.62
C THR A 29 -5.19 14.75 -0.49
N LYS A 30 -5.38 16.06 -0.51
CA LYS A 30 -6.72 16.70 -0.47
C LYS A 30 -7.44 16.74 -1.82
N GLU A 31 -6.82 16.32 -2.93
CA GLU A 31 -7.36 16.57 -4.25
C GLU A 31 -8.37 15.54 -4.76
N LEU A 32 -8.29 14.26 -4.38
CA LEU A 32 -9.27 13.25 -4.84
C LEU A 32 -10.43 13.09 -3.87
N VAL A 33 -10.13 12.88 -2.61
CA VAL A 33 -11.13 12.63 -1.55
C VAL A 33 -10.64 13.26 -0.26
N ASP A 34 -11.46 14.07 0.38
CA ASP A 34 -11.26 14.57 1.73
C ASP A 34 -12.16 13.82 2.75
N ASP A 35 -11.93 14.04 4.03
CA ASP A 35 -12.74 13.39 5.08
C ASP A 35 -14.23 13.83 4.99
N SER A 36 -14.53 15.01 4.43
CA SER A 36 -15.91 15.52 4.26
C SER A 36 -16.72 14.71 3.24
N SER A 37 -16.06 14.07 2.27
CA SER A 37 -16.74 13.20 1.30
C SER A 37 -17.49 12.04 1.95
N PHE A 38 -17.15 11.66 3.18
CA PHE A 38 -17.79 10.59 3.94
C PHE A 38 -18.62 11.09 5.14
N GLU A 39 -18.88 12.40 5.26
CA GLU A 39 -19.73 12.97 6.34
C GLU A 39 -21.13 12.34 6.37
N PHE A 40 -21.62 11.83 5.23
CA PHE A 40 -22.89 11.13 5.20
C PHE A 40 -22.95 9.91 6.13
N LEU A 41 -21.81 9.27 6.44
CA LEU A 41 -21.76 8.18 7.40
C LEU A 41 -22.16 8.64 8.81
N SER A 42 -21.87 9.89 9.17
CA SER A 42 -22.27 10.47 10.46
C SER A 42 -23.80 10.61 10.59
N ASN A 43 -24.52 10.78 9.50
CA ASN A 43 -25.97 10.94 9.47
C ASN A 43 -26.71 9.62 9.78
N TYR A 44 -26.03 8.48 9.76
CA TYR A 44 -26.57 7.17 10.09
C TYR A 44 -26.19 6.71 11.49
N LEU A 45 -25.73 7.65 12.35
CA LEU A 45 -25.19 7.41 13.67
C LEU A 45 -26.14 6.64 14.60
N ASP A 46 -27.43 6.89 14.49
CA ASP A 46 -28.46 6.36 15.40
C ASP A 46 -29.22 5.14 14.79
N VAL A 47 -28.79 4.67 13.61
CA VAL A 47 -29.48 3.60 12.89
C VAL A 47 -28.72 2.29 13.03
N ASP A 48 -29.35 1.28 13.64
CA ASP A 48 -28.82 -0.08 13.65
C ASP A 48 -28.86 -0.67 12.23
N LEU A 49 -27.69 -0.91 11.66
CA LEU A 49 -27.56 -1.50 10.32
C LEU A 49 -28.24 -2.85 10.16
N ARG A 50 -28.44 -3.58 11.26
CA ARG A 50 -29.11 -4.89 11.24
C ARG A 50 -30.61 -4.78 11.04
N GLU A 51 -31.20 -3.68 11.49
CA GLU A 51 -32.66 -3.44 11.41
C GLU A 51 -33.06 -2.65 10.17
N ASN A 52 -32.14 -1.81 9.60
CA ASN A 52 -32.47 -0.92 8.48
C ASN A 52 -31.65 -1.22 7.22
N LYS A 53 -32.07 -2.25 6.47
CA LYS A 53 -31.46 -2.65 5.19
C LYS A 53 -31.45 -1.53 4.12
N THR A 54 -32.35 -0.59 4.21
CA THR A 54 -32.45 0.53 3.26
C THR A 54 -31.27 1.50 3.47
N SER A 55 -30.96 1.83 4.72
CA SER A 55 -29.82 2.68 5.07
C SER A 55 -28.49 2.06 4.66
N TYR A 56 -28.29 0.77 4.86
CA TYR A 56 -27.07 0.08 4.44
C TYR A 56 -26.87 0.12 2.92
N LYS A 57 -27.93 -0.12 2.15
CA LYS A 57 -27.87 -0.02 0.68
C LYS A 57 -27.51 1.40 0.21
N GLU A 58 -28.01 2.40 0.90
CA GLU A 58 -27.69 3.79 0.58
C GLU A 58 -26.22 4.11 0.88
N ILE A 59 -25.67 3.64 2.00
CA ILE A 59 -24.23 3.75 2.31
C ILE A 59 -23.38 3.12 1.20
N ILE A 60 -23.73 1.89 0.77
CA ILE A 60 -23.03 1.21 -0.33
C ILE A 60 -23.12 2.01 -1.62
N SER A 61 -24.31 2.48 -1.99
CA SER A 61 -24.51 3.26 -3.23
C SER A 61 -23.67 4.53 -3.23
N LYS A 62 -23.78 5.35 -2.18
CA LYS A 62 -23.00 6.61 -2.06
C LYS A 62 -21.50 6.37 -2.06
N THR A 63 -21.03 5.32 -1.37
CA THR A 63 -19.60 4.99 -1.36
C THR A 63 -19.12 4.54 -2.74
N LYS A 64 -19.92 3.76 -3.48
CA LYS A 64 -19.61 3.40 -4.87
C LYS A 64 -19.47 4.63 -5.77
N ASP A 65 -20.39 5.58 -5.63
CA ASP A 65 -20.35 6.83 -6.40
C ASP A 65 -19.10 7.64 -6.11
N ILE A 66 -18.69 7.74 -4.83
CA ILE A 66 -17.44 8.42 -4.44
C ILE A 66 -16.24 7.70 -5.06
N ILE A 67 -16.17 6.37 -4.98
CA ILE A 67 -15.06 5.59 -5.55
C ILE A 67 -15.00 5.81 -7.07
N ASN A 68 -16.12 5.67 -7.77
CA ASN A 68 -16.18 5.82 -9.22
C ASN A 68 -15.77 7.22 -9.67
N ASN A 69 -16.30 8.26 -9.03
CA ASN A 69 -15.98 9.66 -9.35
C ASN A 69 -14.49 9.94 -9.09
N SER A 70 -13.93 9.43 -8.00
CA SER A 70 -12.51 9.59 -7.66
C SER A 70 -11.61 8.86 -8.66
N LEU A 71 -11.97 7.65 -9.08
CA LEU A 71 -11.23 6.91 -10.11
C LEU A 71 -11.28 7.61 -11.48
N GLN A 72 -12.43 8.17 -11.86
CA GLN A 72 -12.54 8.97 -13.10
C GLN A 72 -11.69 10.24 -13.03
N LYS A 73 -11.66 10.92 -11.88
CA LYS A 73 -10.78 12.08 -11.66
C LYS A 73 -9.31 11.69 -11.74
N ALA A 74 -8.91 10.56 -11.14
CA ALA A 74 -7.54 10.05 -11.21
C ALA A 74 -7.15 9.71 -12.67
N LYS A 75 -8.03 9.06 -13.43
CA LYS A 75 -7.85 8.77 -14.85
C LYS A 75 -7.61 10.06 -15.66
N LYS A 76 -8.49 11.04 -15.51
CA LYS A 76 -8.40 12.33 -16.19
C LYS A 76 -7.09 13.05 -15.86
N ASN A 77 -6.69 13.10 -14.59
CA ASN A 77 -5.44 13.74 -14.18
C ASN A 77 -4.21 13.02 -14.75
N LEU A 78 -4.25 11.69 -14.86
CA LEU A 78 -3.17 10.91 -15.47
C LEU A 78 -3.07 11.18 -16.96
N GLU A 79 -4.19 11.18 -17.69
CA GLU A 79 -4.26 11.44 -19.13
C GLU A 79 -3.87 12.89 -19.50
N GLN A 80 -4.14 13.84 -18.62
CA GLN A 80 -3.76 15.25 -18.80
C GLN A 80 -2.32 15.57 -18.37
N GLY A 81 -1.56 14.59 -17.87
CA GLY A 81 -0.21 14.79 -17.36
C GLY A 81 -0.12 15.53 -16.02
N ASN A 82 -1.27 15.77 -15.34
CA ASN A 82 -1.31 16.36 -14.00
C ASN A 82 -0.75 15.44 -12.93
N TYR A 83 -0.84 14.12 -13.15
CA TYR A 83 -0.24 13.10 -12.32
C TYR A 83 0.81 12.30 -13.06
N LYS A 84 1.91 11.99 -12.39
CA LYS A 84 2.80 10.91 -12.78
C LYS A 84 2.16 9.56 -12.46
N GLY A 85 2.68 8.49 -13.04
CA GLY A 85 2.15 7.15 -12.81
C GLY A 85 2.14 6.72 -11.34
N SER A 86 3.24 6.98 -10.64
CA SER A 86 3.35 6.66 -9.21
C SER A 86 2.48 7.55 -8.31
N GLU A 87 2.16 8.78 -8.75
CA GLU A 87 1.24 9.69 -8.05
C GLU A 87 -0.20 9.20 -8.22
N CYS A 88 -0.61 8.86 -9.44
CA CYS A 88 -1.92 8.25 -9.69
C CYS A 88 -2.14 6.99 -8.83
N ALA A 89 -1.18 6.07 -8.83
CA ALA A 89 -1.26 4.84 -8.04
C ALA A 89 -1.34 5.12 -6.53
N ARG A 90 -0.70 6.20 -6.05
CA ARG A 90 -0.76 6.63 -4.65
C ARG A 90 -2.12 7.20 -4.30
N GLU A 91 -2.67 8.04 -5.17
CA GLU A 91 -3.98 8.64 -4.93
C GLU A 91 -5.11 7.60 -4.91
N ILE A 92 -5.00 6.55 -5.74
CA ILE A 92 -5.92 5.41 -5.68
C ILE A 92 -5.76 4.64 -4.36
N ALA A 93 -4.53 4.46 -3.86
CA ALA A 93 -4.31 3.84 -2.55
C ALA A 93 -4.89 4.69 -1.41
N ASN A 94 -4.72 6.01 -1.47
CA ASN A 94 -5.30 6.95 -0.50
C ASN A 94 -6.84 6.91 -0.50
N LEU A 95 -7.47 6.82 -1.67
CA LEU A 95 -8.92 6.65 -1.78
C LEU A 95 -9.42 5.43 -0.99
N TYR A 96 -8.78 4.27 -1.18
CA TYR A 96 -9.17 3.07 -0.44
C TYR A 96 -8.84 3.15 1.05
N ASP A 97 -7.75 3.83 1.43
CA ASP A 97 -7.45 4.12 2.83
C ASP A 97 -8.57 4.93 3.50
N HIS A 98 -9.10 5.95 2.80
CA HIS A 98 -10.22 6.76 3.30
C HIS A 98 -11.50 5.91 3.43
N VAL A 99 -11.83 5.09 2.45
CA VAL A 99 -12.99 4.17 2.52
C VAL A 99 -12.89 3.27 3.74
N ILE A 100 -11.76 2.59 3.93
CA ILE A 100 -11.53 1.66 5.04
C ILE A 100 -11.57 2.40 6.38
N LYS A 101 -10.87 3.52 6.50
CA LYS A 101 -10.78 4.33 7.73
C LYS A 101 -12.15 4.84 8.17
N ASN A 102 -12.90 5.44 7.24
CA ASN A 102 -14.21 6.03 7.57
C ASN A 102 -15.23 4.95 7.95
N TYR A 103 -15.28 3.82 7.24
CA TYR A 103 -16.19 2.75 7.63
C TYR A 103 -15.78 2.07 8.95
N TYR A 104 -14.47 1.90 9.21
CA TYR A 104 -13.98 1.44 10.50
C TYR A 104 -14.38 2.38 11.65
N GLN A 105 -14.29 3.71 11.44
CA GLN A 105 -14.72 4.70 12.42
C GLN A 105 -16.23 4.60 12.68
N TYR A 106 -17.02 4.47 11.61
CA TYR A 106 -18.46 4.26 11.68
C TYR A 106 -18.80 3.02 12.52
N LEU A 107 -18.18 1.85 12.26
CA LEU A 107 -18.40 0.62 13.04
C LEU A 107 -18.09 0.82 14.53
N ASN A 108 -16.97 1.47 14.85
CA ASN A 108 -16.59 1.72 16.25
C ASN A 108 -17.52 2.68 16.99
N ALA A 109 -18.13 3.63 16.27
CA ALA A 109 -19.03 4.60 16.87
C ALA A 109 -20.42 4.01 17.18
N HIS A 110 -20.86 2.98 16.41
CA HIS A 110 -22.28 2.58 16.43
C HIS A 110 -22.54 1.14 16.83
N ASN A 111 -21.78 0.19 16.30
CA ASN A 111 -22.14 -1.21 16.45
C ASN A 111 -21.32 -1.94 17.54
N TYR A 112 -20.23 -1.35 17.98
CA TYR A 112 -19.25 -2.06 18.82
C TYR A 112 -18.71 -1.18 19.93
N ILE A 113 -19.58 -0.34 20.53
CA ILE A 113 -19.24 0.39 21.75
C ILE A 113 -19.11 -0.65 22.87
N SER A 114 -17.89 -1.10 23.10
CA SER A 114 -17.59 -1.85 24.33
C SER A 114 -17.75 -0.90 25.51
N GLN A 115 -18.67 -1.21 26.41
CA GLN A 115 -18.88 -0.42 27.64
C GLN A 115 -17.63 -0.43 28.55
N ASN A 116 -16.75 -1.41 28.37
CA ASN A 116 -15.46 -1.53 29.07
C ASN A 116 -14.38 -2.00 28.08
N LYS A 117 -13.75 -1.06 27.37
CA LYS A 117 -12.61 -1.40 26.50
C LYS A 117 -11.44 -1.95 27.32
N THR A 118 -11.21 -3.23 27.20
CA THR A 118 -10.04 -3.89 27.78
C THR A 118 -8.85 -3.79 26.83
N ASP A 119 -7.64 -4.03 27.34
CA ASP A 119 -6.43 -4.08 26.49
C ASP A 119 -6.48 -5.20 25.42
N PHE A 120 -7.41 -6.12 25.53
CA PHE A 120 -7.64 -7.19 24.55
C PHE A 120 -8.48 -6.73 23.35
N GLU A 121 -9.26 -5.66 23.48
CA GLU A 121 -10.12 -5.09 22.44
C GLU A 121 -9.39 -3.99 21.66
N LYS A 122 -8.15 -4.29 21.23
CA LYS A 122 -7.32 -3.44 20.39
C LYS A 122 -7.00 -4.14 19.10
N MET A 123 -7.11 -3.42 18.00
CA MET A 123 -6.78 -3.91 16.66
C MET A 123 -6.21 -2.79 15.81
N ALA A 124 -5.22 -3.11 14.98
CA ALA A 124 -4.74 -2.24 13.91
C ALA A 124 -5.09 -2.85 12.55
N ILE A 125 -5.62 -2.05 11.65
CA ILE A 125 -5.83 -2.42 10.24
C ILE A 125 -4.62 -1.94 9.45
N ILE A 126 -4.00 -2.87 8.75
CA ILE A 126 -2.71 -2.71 8.10
C ILE A 126 -2.85 -3.12 6.64
N ALA A 127 -2.41 -2.26 5.72
CA ALA A 127 -2.20 -2.61 4.33
C ALA A 127 -0.93 -3.45 4.21
N THR A 128 -0.98 -4.54 3.44
CA THR A 128 0.15 -5.44 3.21
C THR A 128 0.36 -5.67 1.71
N GLY A 129 1.40 -6.40 1.33
CA GLY A 129 1.67 -6.72 -0.08
C GLY A 129 1.78 -5.46 -0.95
N GLY A 130 1.20 -5.52 -2.15
CA GLY A 130 1.21 -4.40 -3.10
C GLY A 130 0.58 -3.14 -2.53
N TYR A 131 -0.57 -3.27 -1.88
CA TYR A 131 -1.28 -2.16 -1.25
C TYR A 131 -0.50 -1.55 -0.07
N GLY A 132 0.28 -2.36 0.64
CA GLY A 132 1.14 -1.90 1.73
C GLY A 132 2.18 -0.86 1.33
N ARG A 133 2.67 -0.89 0.09
CA ARG A 133 3.60 0.12 -0.44
C ARG A 133 2.96 1.49 -0.70
N GLY A 134 1.65 1.61 -0.52
CA GLY A 134 0.91 2.86 -0.74
C GLY A 134 0.76 3.22 -2.22
N LYS A 135 0.80 2.24 -3.10
CA LYS A 135 0.58 2.39 -4.56
C LYS A 135 -0.24 1.20 -5.05
N ILE A 136 -1.33 1.46 -5.75
CA ILE A 136 -2.20 0.44 -6.29
C ILE A 136 -2.79 0.92 -7.62
N SER A 137 -2.95 0.02 -8.59
CA SER A 137 -3.67 0.33 -9.84
C SER A 137 -5.16 0.03 -9.68
N PRO A 138 -6.03 0.64 -10.51
CA PRO A 138 -7.46 0.34 -10.50
C PRO A 138 -7.71 -1.17 -10.66
N GLY A 139 -8.67 -1.73 -9.92
CA GLY A 139 -9.03 -3.15 -10.02
C GLY A 139 -8.01 -4.16 -9.48
N SER A 140 -6.92 -3.71 -8.85
CA SER A 140 -5.99 -4.59 -8.13
C SER A 140 -6.54 -5.04 -6.78
N ASP A 141 -6.02 -6.16 -6.28
CA ASP A 141 -6.39 -6.69 -4.97
C ASP A 141 -5.92 -5.76 -3.85
N ILE A 142 -6.75 -5.59 -2.83
CA ILE A 142 -6.47 -4.83 -1.60
C ILE A 142 -6.15 -5.84 -0.51
N ASP A 143 -4.88 -5.92 -0.10
CA ASP A 143 -4.43 -6.86 0.91
C ASP A 143 -4.46 -6.21 2.30
N LEU A 144 -5.26 -6.77 3.21
CA LEU A 144 -5.45 -6.29 4.58
C LEU A 144 -4.97 -7.30 5.62
N LEU A 145 -4.29 -6.80 6.64
CA LEU A 145 -3.98 -7.53 7.86
C LEU A 145 -4.70 -6.88 9.04
N PHE A 146 -5.61 -7.63 9.65
CA PHE A 146 -6.24 -7.29 10.92
C PHE A 146 -5.32 -7.79 12.03
N LEU A 147 -4.56 -6.87 12.61
CA LEU A 147 -3.52 -7.19 13.59
C LEU A 147 -3.99 -6.94 15.01
N MET A 148 -3.95 -7.95 15.84
CA MET A 148 -4.29 -7.91 17.26
C MET A 148 -3.05 -8.06 18.15
N PRO A 149 -3.03 -7.45 19.35
CA PRO A 149 -1.89 -7.59 20.26
C PRO A 149 -1.75 -9.02 20.81
N PHE A 150 -2.89 -9.70 21.03
CA PHE A 150 -2.97 -11.01 21.67
C PHE A 150 -3.87 -11.97 20.89
N LYS A 151 -4.83 -12.61 21.56
CA LYS A 151 -5.81 -13.52 20.94
C LYS A 151 -6.87 -12.73 20.15
N LYS A 152 -7.49 -13.40 19.20
CA LYS A 152 -8.70 -12.91 18.56
C LYS A 152 -9.82 -12.80 19.59
N THR A 153 -10.53 -11.68 19.55
CA THR A 153 -11.70 -11.43 20.39
C THR A 153 -12.96 -11.41 19.53
N ALA A 154 -14.13 -11.71 20.10
CA ALA A 154 -15.39 -11.62 19.39
C ALA A 154 -15.63 -10.21 18.81
N TRP A 155 -15.20 -9.17 19.53
CA TRP A 155 -15.23 -7.78 19.05
C TRP A 155 -14.40 -7.61 17.76
N ALA A 156 -13.14 -8.09 17.75
CA ALA A 156 -12.26 -7.98 16.60
C ALA A 156 -12.77 -8.79 15.39
N GLU A 157 -13.33 -9.98 15.63
CA GLU A 157 -13.95 -10.81 14.60
C GLU A 157 -15.16 -10.11 13.99
N SER A 158 -16.07 -9.58 14.81
CA SER A 158 -17.25 -8.86 14.33
C SER A 158 -16.89 -7.63 13.50
N ILE A 159 -15.92 -6.81 13.93
CA ILE A 159 -15.46 -5.66 13.13
C ILE A 159 -14.83 -6.13 11.82
N THR A 160 -13.99 -7.17 11.87
CA THR A 160 -13.34 -7.72 10.67
C THR A 160 -14.38 -8.19 9.66
N GLU A 161 -15.34 -8.98 10.08
CA GLU A 161 -16.40 -9.52 9.21
C GLU A 161 -17.24 -8.40 8.59
N ASN A 162 -17.71 -7.45 9.40
CA ASN A 162 -18.53 -6.33 8.87
C ASN A 162 -17.75 -5.46 7.88
N LEU A 163 -16.48 -5.17 8.15
CA LEU A 163 -15.65 -4.43 7.21
C LEU A 163 -15.41 -5.20 5.92
N LEU A 164 -15.17 -6.51 5.98
CA LEU A 164 -14.99 -7.35 4.80
C LEU A 164 -16.27 -7.42 3.96
N TYR A 165 -17.44 -7.65 4.56
CA TYR A 165 -18.72 -7.64 3.84
C TYR A 165 -18.97 -6.30 3.15
N PHE A 166 -18.72 -5.19 3.85
CA PHE A 166 -18.83 -3.86 3.26
C PHE A 166 -17.95 -3.69 2.02
N LEU A 167 -16.68 -4.08 2.10
CA LEU A 167 -15.72 -3.95 1.00
C LEU A 167 -16.09 -4.88 -0.17
N TRP A 168 -16.59 -6.09 0.09
CA TRP A 168 -17.09 -6.99 -0.95
C TRP A 168 -18.36 -6.47 -1.61
N ASP A 169 -19.30 -5.89 -0.84
CA ASP A 169 -20.50 -5.27 -1.38
C ASP A 169 -20.20 -4.04 -2.24
N LEU A 170 -19.07 -3.36 -2.02
CA LEU A 170 -18.54 -2.35 -2.91
C LEU A 170 -17.98 -2.93 -4.23
N GLY A 171 -17.81 -4.25 -4.33
CA GLY A 171 -17.23 -4.93 -5.49
C GLY A 171 -15.71 -4.96 -5.49
N LEU A 172 -15.06 -4.68 -4.36
CA LEU A 172 -13.60 -4.67 -4.24
C LEU A 172 -13.05 -6.09 -4.05
N LYS A 173 -11.91 -6.36 -4.65
CA LYS A 173 -11.17 -7.62 -4.48
C LYS A 173 -10.30 -7.52 -3.23
N ILE A 174 -10.63 -8.26 -2.19
CA ILE A 174 -9.96 -8.17 -0.89
C ILE A 174 -9.23 -9.47 -0.56
N GLY A 175 -7.89 -9.39 -0.46
CA GLY A 175 -7.08 -10.35 0.25
C GLY A 175 -7.04 -9.98 1.73
N HIS A 176 -7.20 -10.95 2.65
CA HIS A 176 -7.15 -10.61 4.06
C HIS A 176 -6.53 -11.70 4.92
N ALA A 177 -5.96 -11.26 6.05
CA ALA A 177 -5.53 -12.12 7.14
C ALA A 177 -5.90 -11.49 8.48
N SER A 178 -6.29 -12.32 9.45
CA SER A 178 -6.57 -11.90 10.83
C SER A 178 -5.60 -12.66 11.75
N ARG A 179 -4.64 -11.94 12.34
CA ARG A 179 -3.53 -12.54 13.10
C ARG A 179 -3.16 -11.72 14.32
N ASN A 180 -2.64 -12.39 15.33
CA ASN A 180 -1.95 -11.68 16.40
C ASN A 180 -0.46 -11.44 16.05
N ILE A 181 0.20 -10.60 16.86
CA ILE A 181 1.61 -10.24 16.62
C ILE A 181 2.51 -11.48 16.59
N ASN A 182 2.34 -12.42 17.52
CA ASN A 182 3.21 -13.60 17.61
C ASN A 182 3.00 -14.54 16.41
N GLU A 183 1.77 -14.71 15.94
CA GLU A 183 1.47 -15.48 14.72
C GLU A 183 2.17 -14.87 13.50
N CYS A 184 2.11 -13.54 13.34
CA CYS A 184 2.83 -12.85 12.25
C CYS A 184 4.33 -13.13 12.31
N LEU A 185 4.96 -13.05 13.49
CA LEU A 185 6.39 -13.30 13.67
C LEU A 185 6.75 -14.77 13.37
N THR A 186 5.96 -15.71 13.86
CA THR A 186 6.19 -17.14 13.66
C THR A 186 6.07 -17.52 12.18
N LEU A 187 5.02 -17.03 11.52
CA LEU A 187 4.79 -17.31 10.10
C LEU A 187 5.84 -16.65 9.21
N SER A 188 6.24 -15.42 9.50
CA SER A 188 7.31 -14.75 8.75
C SER A 188 8.66 -15.46 8.86
N ALA A 189 8.92 -16.16 9.97
CA ALA A 189 10.15 -16.95 10.12
C ALA A 189 10.18 -18.18 9.20
N LYS A 190 9.01 -18.70 8.81
CA LYS A 190 8.85 -19.91 8.00
C LYS A 190 8.63 -19.65 6.53
N ASP A 191 8.03 -18.50 6.19
CA ASP A 191 7.61 -18.17 4.83
C ASP A 191 8.16 -16.81 4.38
N GLN A 192 8.92 -16.82 3.29
CA GLN A 192 9.53 -15.64 2.70
C GLN A 192 8.48 -14.70 2.06
N THR A 193 7.38 -15.24 1.55
CA THR A 193 6.29 -14.44 0.96
C THR A 193 5.58 -13.64 2.06
N ILE A 194 5.35 -14.28 3.22
CA ILE A 194 4.82 -13.59 4.39
C ILE A 194 5.81 -12.53 4.88
N THR A 195 7.11 -12.83 4.89
CA THR A 195 8.14 -11.85 5.26
C THR A 195 8.07 -10.62 4.36
N THR A 196 8.04 -10.77 3.03
CA THR A 196 7.96 -9.64 2.09
C THR A 196 6.66 -8.85 2.24
N SER A 197 5.53 -9.52 2.41
CA SER A 197 4.25 -8.88 2.68
C SER A 197 4.28 -8.01 3.95
N LEU A 198 4.93 -8.49 5.01
CA LEU A 198 5.07 -7.76 6.27
C LEU A 198 6.16 -6.66 6.22
N LEU A 199 7.17 -6.77 5.33
CA LEU A 199 8.12 -5.68 5.06
C LEU A 199 7.41 -4.45 4.47
N ASP A 200 6.34 -4.66 3.72
CA ASP A 200 5.51 -3.61 3.13
C ASP A 200 4.37 -3.16 4.06
N ALA A 201 4.27 -3.71 5.29
CA ALA A 201 3.16 -3.45 6.20
C ALA A 201 3.02 -1.97 6.57
N ARG A 202 1.92 -1.33 6.12
CA ARG A 202 1.58 0.08 6.33
C ARG A 202 0.32 0.21 7.18
N TYR A 203 0.35 1.09 8.19
CA TYR A 203 -0.81 1.38 9.02
C TYR A 203 -1.87 2.16 8.24
N ILE A 204 -3.14 1.74 8.35
CA ILE A 204 -4.31 2.46 7.82
C ILE A 204 -5.06 3.13 8.99
N CYS A 205 -5.61 2.34 9.91
CA CYS A 205 -6.41 2.83 11.03
C CYS A 205 -6.41 1.85 12.21
N GLY A 206 -7.11 2.18 13.29
CA GLY A 206 -7.17 1.39 14.52
C GLY A 206 -6.14 1.81 15.56
N ASP A 207 -5.68 0.88 16.38
CA ASP A 207 -4.73 1.16 17.46
C ASP A 207 -3.28 1.26 16.96
N ARG A 208 -2.70 2.47 17.03
CA ARG A 208 -1.32 2.73 16.58
C ARG A 208 -0.26 2.04 17.44
N GLU A 209 -0.54 1.83 18.73
CA GLU A 209 0.43 1.18 19.61
C GLU A 209 0.59 -0.30 19.26
N VAL A 210 -0.48 -0.98 18.84
CA VAL A 210 -0.41 -2.34 18.31
C VAL A 210 0.56 -2.40 17.11
N LYS A 211 0.46 -1.45 16.18
CA LYS A 211 1.38 -1.38 15.03
C LYS A 211 2.81 -1.09 15.44
N LYS A 212 3.04 -0.15 16.36
CA LYS A 212 4.40 0.16 16.85
C LYS A 212 5.07 -1.03 17.53
N VAL A 213 4.32 -1.73 18.39
CA VAL A 213 4.82 -2.95 19.06
C VAL A 213 5.16 -4.03 18.05
N PHE A 214 4.29 -4.23 17.05
CA PHE A 214 4.56 -5.15 15.95
C PHE A 214 5.85 -4.76 15.21
N ASP A 215 5.99 -3.51 14.77
CA ASP A 215 7.15 -3.06 14.01
C ASP A 215 8.47 -3.29 14.77
N LYS A 216 8.48 -2.97 16.06
CA LYS A 216 9.66 -3.21 16.92
C LYS A 216 10.02 -4.69 16.98
N LYS A 217 9.02 -5.56 17.27
CA LYS A 217 9.25 -7.00 17.36
C LYS A 217 9.65 -7.61 16.02
N PHE A 218 8.99 -7.20 14.92
CA PHE A 218 9.28 -7.68 13.58
C PHE A 218 10.70 -7.30 13.13
N ARG A 219 11.12 -6.04 13.36
CA ARG A 219 12.49 -5.61 13.07
C ARG A 219 13.53 -6.40 13.87
N ASN A 220 13.30 -6.65 15.15
CA ASN A 220 14.16 -7.48 15.97
C ASN A 220 14.23 -8.94 15.49
N THR A 221 13.15 -9.46 14.92
CA THR A 221 13.12 -10.82 14.36
C THR A 221 13.92 -10.87 13.06
N ILE A 222 13.75 -9.90 12.17
CA ILE A 222 14.47 -9.83 10.88
C ILE A 222 15.97 -9.64 11.10
N SER A 223 16.38 -8.76 12.02
CA SER A 223 17.80 -8.45 12.25
C SER A 223 18.64 -9.67 12.71
N LYS A 224 17.98 -10.74 13.17
CA LYS A 224 18.62 -11.99 13.57
C LYS A 224 18.73 -13.01 12.43
N ARG A 225 18.14 -12.72 11.25
CA ARG A 225 18.13 -13.63 10.11
C ARG A 225 19.28 -13.34 9.16
N SER A 226 19.70 -14.35 8.43
CA SER A 226 20.75 -14.24 7.40
C SER A 226 20.27 -13.38 6.23
N SER A 227 20.93 -12.24 6.02
CA SER A 227 20.69 -11.38 4.85
C SER A 227 21.03 -12.10 3.55
N LYS A 228 22.10 -12.92 3.56
CA LYS A 228 22.51 -13.69 2.39
C LYS A 228 21.42 -14.66 1.95
N GLU A 229 20.92 -15.48 2.87
CA GLU A 229 19.83 -16.45 2.56
C GLU A 229 18.58 -15.77 2.02
N PHE A 230 18.21 -14.59 2.57
CA PHE A 230 17.07 -13.84 2.07
C PHE A 230 17.30 -13.32 0.66
N ILE A 231 18.49 -12.77 0.37
CA ILE A 231 18.86 -12.25 -0.96
C ILE A 231 18.88 -13.40 -1.97
N ASP A 232 19.55 -14.51 -1.65
CA ASP A 232 19.68 -15.67 -2.54
C ASP A 232 18.28 -16.22 -2.91
N ALA A 233 17.40 -16.38 -1.92
CA ALA A 233 16.02 -16.82 -2.16
C ALA A 233 15.21 -15.83 -3.02
N LYS A 234 15.40 -14.51 -2.86
CA LYS A 234 14.72 -13.51 -3.71
C LYS A 234 15.27 -13.46 -5.13
N LEU A 235 16.55 -13.72 -5.31
CA LEU A 235 17.13 -13.84 -6.64
C LEU A 235 16.64 -15.11 -7.36
N GLU A 236 16.53 -16.24 -6.67
CA GLU A 236 15.97 -17.48 -7.20
C GLU A 236 14.47 -17.32 -7.55
N GLU A 237 13.67 -16.68 -6.69
CA GLU A 237 12.27 -16.35 -6.98
C GLU A 237 12.15 -15.48 -8.23
N ARG A 238 13.02 -14.46 -8.37
CA ARG A 238 13.06 -13.60 -9.56
C ARG A 238 13.39 -14.39 -10.83
N GLU A 239 14.40 -15.25 -10.78
CA GLU A 239 14.79 -16.04 -11.94
C GLU A 239 13.67 -17.01 -12.35
N SER A 240 13.07 -17.72 -11.39
CA SER A 240 11.93 -18.60 -11.61
C SER A 240 10.74 -17.86 -12.23
N ARG A 241 10.48 -16.63 -11.81
CA ARG A 241 9.44 -15.77 -12.41
C ARG A 241 9.80 -15.39 -13.84
N HIS A 242 11.04 -14.98 -14.12
CA HIS A 242 11.48 -14.62 -15.46
C HIS A 242 11.36 -15.81 -16.44
N ILE A 243 11.67 -17.02 -15.96
CA ILE A 243 11.48 -18.25 -16.77
C ILE A 243 10.00 -18.44 -17.14
N LYS A 244 9.09 -18.30 -16.17
CA LYS A 244 7.63 -18.43 -16.40
C LYS A 244 7.09 -17.38 -17.36
N GLU A 245 7.62 -16.17 -17.33
CA GLU A 245 7.20 -15.05 -18.19
C GLU A 245 7.96 -15.01 -19.53
N GLY A 246 8.63 -16.09 -19.94
CA GLY A 246 9.25 -16.25 -21.27
C GLY A 246 10.69 -15.75 -21.37
N GLN A 247 11.38 -15.43 -20.27
CA GLN A 247 12.81 -15.05 -20.15
C GLN A 247 13.27 -13.82 -20.95
N SER A 248 12.49 -13.34 -21.90
CA SER A 248 12.85 -12.24 -22.79
C SER A 248 12.28 -10.90 -22.32
N ARG A 249 13.02 -9.83 -22.56
CA ARG A 249 12.50 -8.46 -22.46
C ARG A 249 11.89 -7.96 -23.78
N TYR A 250 11.94 -8.75 -24.81
CA TYR A 250 11.46 -8.43 -26.16
C TYR A 250 10.21 -9.26 -26.51
N LEU A 251 9.32 -9.45 -25.53
CA LEU A 251 8.03 -10.10 -25.75
C LEU A 251 7.09 -9.13 -26.47
N VAL A 252 6.29 -9.66 -27.38
CA VAL A 252 5.31 -8.87 -28.12
C VAL A 252 4.15 -8.44 -27.22
N GLU A 253 3.78 -9.28 -26.25
CA GLU A 253 2.77 -9.00 -25.22
C GLU A 253 3.42 -9.08 -23.83
N PRO A 254 4.14 -8.01 -23.41
CA PRO A 254 4.89 -8.05 -22.16
C PRO A 254 4.00 -7.93 -20.94
N ASN A 255 4.37 -8.65 -19.87
CA ASN A 255 3.78 -8.48 -18.55
C ASN A 255 4.49 -7.34 -17.81
N ILE A 256 3.80 -6.21 -17.60
CA ILE A 256 4.36 -4.98 -17.00
C ILE A 256 4.75 -5.14 -15.53
N LYS A 257 4.15 -6.10 -14.84
CA LYS A 257 4.41 -6.38 -13.41
C LYS A 257 5.46 -7.46 -13.24
N ASN A 258 5.24 -8.64 -13.83
CA ASN A 258 6.03 -9.83 -13.56
C ASN A 258 7.13 -10.10 -14.60
N GLY A 259 7.02 -9.53 -15.80
CA GLY A 259 8.00 -9.67 -16.87
C GLY A 259 9.38 -9.09 -16.47
N LYS A 260 10.39 -9.46 -17.24
CA LYS A 260 11.78 -9.02 -17.03
C LYS A 260 11.90 -7.50 -17.22
N GLY A 261 12.33 -6.81 -16.17
CA GLY A 261 12.36 -5.33 -16.11
C GLY A 261 11.04 -4.69 -15.67
N GLY A 262 10.03 -5.48 -15.27
CA GLY A 262 8.75 -5.00 -14.77
C GLY A 262 8.79 -4.55 -13.30
N LEU A 263 7.64 -4.09 -12.78
CA LEU A 263 7.52 -3.54 -11.42
C LEU A 263 8.05 -4.48 -10.34
N ARG A 264 7.86 -5.80 -10.50
CA ARG A 264 8.30 -6.80 -9.51
C ARG A 264 9.81 -6.86 -9.34
N ASP A 265 10.59 -6.47 -10.35
CA ASP A 265 12.05 -6.40 -10.23
C ASP A 265 12.47 -5.23 -9.36
N LEU A 266 11.83 -4.06 -9.50
CA LEU A 266 12.04 -2.89 -8.62
C LEU A 266 11.58 -3.19 -7.19
N GLU A 267 10.46 -3.88 -7.03
CA GLU A 267 9.94 -4.32 -5.72
C GLU A 267 10.91 -5.30 -5.04
N SER A 268 11.49 -6.24 -5.79
CA SER A 268 12.46 -7.21 -5.26
C SER A 268 13.71 -6.52 -4.71
N LEU A 269 14.22 -5.51 -5.41
CA LEU A 269 15.31 -4.68 -4.91
C LEU A 269 14.91 -3.94 -3.62
N SER A 270 13.71 -3.36 -3.59
CA SER A 270 13.20 -2.66 -2.40
C SER A 270 13.05 -3.59 -1.20
N TRP A 271 12.61 -4.84 -1.40
CA TRP A 271 12.52 -5.82 -0.31
C TRP A 271 13.90 -6.23 0.22
N MET A 272 14.86 -6.52 -0.67
CA MET A 272 16.21 -6.87 -0.28
C MET A 272 16.88 -5.74 0.53
N THR A 273 16.75 -4.51 0.07
CA THR A 273 17.33 -3.35 0.77
C THR A 273 16.58 -2.99 2.06
N ASN A 274 15.26 -3.18 2.10
CA ASN A 274 14.48 -3.00 3.33
C ASN A 274 14.82 -4.05 4.38
N PHE A 275 15.02 -5.29 3.96
CA PHE A 275 15.41 -6.38 4.85
C PHE A 275 16.80 -6.13 5.45
N CYS A 276 17.80 -5.84 4.61
CA CYS A 276 19.20 -5.71 5.02
C CYS A 276 19.51 -4.37 5.73
N TYR A 277 18.94 -3.27 5.22
CA TYR A 277 19.36 -1.91 5.59
C TYR A 277 18.23 -1.03 6.11
N GLN A 278 16.99 -1.56 6.20
CA GLN A 278 15.78 -0.80 6.54
C GLN A 278 15.56 0.40 5.59
N ALA A 279 15.88 0.21 4.32
CA ALA A 279 15.77 1.19 3.25
C ALA A 279 14.87 0.66 2.13
N SER A 280 13.62 1.12 2.08
CA SER A 280 12.63 0.71 1.08
C SER A 280 12.47 1.71 -0.07
N ARG A 281 12.94 2.95 0.10
CA ARG A 281 12.81 4.01 -0.90
C ARG A 281 14.18 4.40 -1.47
N PRO A 282 14.23 4.83 -2.75
CA PRO A 282 15.48 5.19 -3.42
C PRO A 282 16.33 6.22 -2.65
N ASP A 283 15.69 7.24 -2.04
CA ASP A 283 16.38 8.23 -1.21
C ASP A 283 17.04 7.64 0.06
N GLN A 284 16.42 6.61 0.64
CA GLN A 284 16.99 5.87 1.77
C GLN A 284 18.12 4.94 1.30
N MET A 285 17.98 4.33 0.12
CA MET A 285 19.00 3.46 -0.47
C MET A 285 20.30 4.25 -0.77
N VAL A 286 20.17 5.49 -1.27
CA VAL A 286 21.32 6.39 -1.45
C VAL A 286 22.00 6.69 -0.11
N LYS A 287 21.25 7.04 0.93
CA LYS A 287 21.79 7.30 2.27
C LYS A 287 22.52 6.10 2.89
N LYS A 288 22.17 4.90 2.47
CA LYS A 288 22.81 3.63 2.89
C LYS A 288 23.94 3.18 1.97
N GLY A 289 24.23 3.93 0.91
CA GLY A 289 25.27 3.58 -0.06
C GLY A 289 24.94 2.39 -0.95
N VAL A 290 23.66 2.02 -1.04
CA VAL A 290 23.20 0.92 -1.91
C VAL A 290 23.03 1.40 -3.36
N LEU A 291 22.56 2.63 -3.54
CA LEU A 291 22.43 3.28 -4.84
C LEU A 291 23.18 4.61 -4.84
N THR A 292 23.72 4.96 -5.99
CA THR A 292 24.14 6.33 -6.29
C THR A 292 22.92 7.23 -6.52
N GLU A 293 23.09 8.55 -6.46
CA GLU A 293 21.99 9.48 -6.75
C GLU A 293 21.45 9.29 -8.17
N ARG A 294 22.33 9.05 -9.16
CA ARG A 294 21.97 8.79 -10.55
C ARG A 294 21.12 7.52 -10.72
N GLU A 295 21.50 6.44 -10.02
CA GLU A 295 20.75 5.18 -10.04
C GLU A 295 19.39 5.35 -9.36
N ALA A 296 19.32 6.08 -8.24
CA ALA A 296 18.07 6.38 -7.56
C ALA A 296 17.11 7.23 -8.44
N GLU A 297 17.65 8.18 -9.21
CA GLU A 297 16.87 8.95 -10.17
C GLU A 297 16.35 8.06 -11.32
N SER A 298 17.20 7.19 -11.85
CA SER A 298 16.82 6.21 -12.88
C SER A 298 15.73 5.26 -12.36
N PHE A 299 15.89 4.76 -11.12
CA PHE A 299 14.89 3.93 -10.45
C PHE A 299 13.51 4.63 -10.39
N LYS A 300 13.49 5.91 -9.96
CA LYS A 300 12.25 6.69 -9.87
C LYS A 300 11.60 6.89 -11.24
N LYS A 301 12.38 7.18 -12.28
CA LYS A 301 11.87 7.34 -13.65
C LYS A 301 11.26 6.04 -14.18
N CYS A 302 11.96 4.91 -14.00
CA CYS A 302 11.45 3.60 -14.41
C CYS A 302 10.19 3.21 -13.63
N GLU A 303 10.17 3.42 -12.31
CA GLU A 303 9.02 3.15 -11.47
C GLU A 303 7.80 3.99 -11.90
N ASP A 304 8.00 5.28 -12.14
CA ASP A 304 6.95 6.20 -12.61
C ASP A 304 6.38 5.77 -13.95
N PHE A 305 7.24 5.43 -14.91
CA PHE A 305 6.81 4.94 -16.23
C PHE A 305 6.02 3.64 -16.13
N LEU A 306 6.52 2.65 -15.38
CA LEU A 306 5.83 1.37 -15.22
C LEU A 306 4.46 1.52 -14.52
N TRP A 307 4.35 2.43 -13.53
CA TRP A 307 3.08 2.75 -12.90
C TRP A 307 2.13 3.49 -13.85
N TYR A 308 2.66 4.40 -14.69
CA TYR A 308 1.86 5.07 -15.71
C TYR A 308 1.20 4.05 -16.64
N ILE A 309 2.01 3.16 -17.23
CA ILE A 309 1.53 2.10 -18.13
C ILE A 309 0.50 1.22 -17.41
N ARG A 310 0.80 0.79 -16.19
CA ARG A 310 -0.08 -0.10 -15.42
C ARG A 310 -1.42 0.55 -15.09
N CYS A 311 -1.43 1.80 -14.67
CA CYS A 311 -2.68 2.52 -14.38
C CYS A 311 -3.51 2.71 -15.64
N GLN A 312 -2.89 3.12 -16.76
CA GLN A 312 -3.59 3.25 -18.05
C GLN A 312 -4.19 1.92 -18.50
N LEU A 313 -3.41 0.84 -18.47
CA LEU A 313 -3.87 -0.51 -18.81
C LEU A 313 -5.12 -0.89 -18.00
N HIS A 314 -5.08 -0.67 -16.68
CA HIS A 314 -6.21 -0.98 -15.80
C HIS A 314 -7.41 -0.04 -15.95
N PHE A 315 -7.23 1.17 -16.51
CA PHE A 315 -8.35 2.05 -16.86
C PHE A 315 -8.99 1.71 -18.21
N ILE A 316 -8.26 1.05 -19.10
CA ILE A 316 -8.73 0.62 -20.42
C ILE A 316 -9.51 -0.70 -20.29
N GLU A 317 -8.97 -1.67 -19.59
CA GLU A 317 -9.53 -3.02 -19.52
C GLU A 317 -10.66 -3.14 -18.49
N LYS A 318 -11.77 -3.82 -18.87
CA LYS A 318 -12.87 -4.15 -17.93
C LYS A 318 -12.43 -5.16 -16.87
N ASN A 319 -11.57 -6.10 -17.26
CA ASN A 319 -10.97 -7.12 -16.38
C ASN A 319 -9.46 -6.90 -16.35
N PRO A 320 -8.97 -5.97 -15.53
CA PRO A 320 -7.56 -5.60 -15.55
C PRO A 320 -6.65 -6.77 -15.30
N ASN A 321 -5.66 -6.92 -16.17
CA ASN A 321 -4.52 -7.80 -16.02
C ASN A 321 -3.23 -6.98 -16.21
N ASP A 322 -2.07 -7.60 -16.07
CA ASP A 322 -0.80 -6.89 -16.17
C ASP A 322 -0.06 -7.17 -17.52
N ILE A 323 -0.79 -7.71 -18.53
CA ILE A 323 -0.25 -8.03 -19.86
C ILE A 323 -0.69 -6.97 -20.87
N ILE A 324 0.25 -6.36 -21.57
CA ILE A 324 -0.04 -5.42 -22.66
C ILE A 324 -0.30 -6.26 -23.93
N ASN A 325 -1.53 -6.75 -24.07
CA ASN A 325 -1.94 -7.57 -25.21
C ASN A 325 -2.17 -6.70 -26.46
N PHE A 326 -2.24 -7.33 -27.64
CA PHE A 326 -2.41 -6.62 -28.93
C PHE A 326 -3.63 -5.69 -28.95
N ASN A 327 -4.73 -6.06 -28.31
CA ASN A 327 -5.97 -5.28 -28.34
C ASN A 327 -5.80 -3.91 -27.66
N VAL A 328 -4.97 -3.83 -26.61
CA VAL A 328 -4.75 -2.58 -25.87
C VAL A 328 -3.54 -1.79 -26.36
N GLN A 329 -2.63 -2.39 -27.15
CA GLN A 329 -1.42 -1.71 -27.61
C GLN A 329 -1.72 -0.48 -28.44
N MET A 330 -2.70 -0.54 -29.36
CA MET A 330 -3.08 0.62 -30.18
C MET A 330 -3.64 1.75 -29.33
N GLU A 331 -4.60 1.44 -28.43
CA GLU A 331 -5.19 2.45 -27.55
C GLU A 331 -4.16 3.03 -26.58
N MET A 332 -3.18 2.23 -26.15
CA MET A 332 -2.10 2.71 -25.29
C MET A 332 -1.09 3.58 -26.02
N ALA A 333 -0.81 3.30 -27.31
CA ALA A 333 0.11 4.10 -28.10
C ALA A 333 -0.39 5.55 -28.28
N ASP A 334 -1.71 5.73 -28.38
CA ASP A 334 -2.32 7.07 -28.46
C ASP A 334 -2.24 7.87 -27.15
N LYS A 335 -1.91 7.21 -26.03
CA LYS A 335 -1.85 7.80 -24.68
C LYS A 335 -0.41 8.02 -24.16
N LEU A 336 0.60 7.50 -24.90
CA LEU A 336 2.03 7.60 -24.56
C LEU A 336 2.72 8.73 -25.30
#